data_972bbb6f8668168d86379b28edc67b71
#
_entry.id   972bbb6f8668168d86379b28edc67b71
#
_cell.length_a   1.000
_cell.length_b   1.000
_cell.length_c   1.000
_cell.angle_alpha   90.00
_cell.angle_beta   90.00
_cell.angle_gamma   90.00
#
_symmetry.space_group_name_H-M   'P 1'
#
loop_
_entity.id
_entity.type
_entity.pdbx_description
1 polymer ?
#
loop_
_entity_poly.entity_id
_entity_poly.type
_entity_poly.pdbx_seq_one_letter_code
_entity_poly.pdbx_strand_id
1 'polypeptide(L)' 'MKINNEPKTVKALRIKAGLTQKECANIYGVGIRTWQKKEEENTQNSQKLSQVEFEYLLLLAGEHPDYILCKRVV' A
#
# COMPACT_ATOMS: atom_id res chain seq x y z
N MET A 1 -15.87 -2.61 -5.17
CA MET A 1 -14.88 -3.40 -4.39
C MET A 1 -14.87 -2.95 -2.93
N LYS A 2 -14.85 -3.89 -2.03
CA LYS A 2 -14.79 -3.59 -0.60
C LYS A 2 -13.35 -3.41 -0.17
N ILE A 3 -13.05 -2.28 0.48
CA ILE A 3 -11.68 -1.98 0.95
C ILE A 3 -11.41 -2.70 2.27
N ASN A 4 -10.25 -3.33 2.37
CA ASN A 4 -9.72 -3.82 3.64
C ASN A 4 -8.36 -3.15 3.87
N ASN A 5 -8.38 -1.92 4.33
CA ASN A 5 -7.17 -1.12 4.54
C ASN A 5 -6.64 -1.20 5.98
N GLU A 6 -6.87 -2.31 6.65
CA GLU A 6 -6.28 -2.55 7.96
C GLU A 6 -4.75 -2.54 7.86
N PRO A 7 -4.04 -2.04 8.90
CA PRO A 7 -2.58 -1.95 8.86
C PRO A 7 -1.88 -3.26 8.53
N LYS A 8 -2.34 -4.38 9.07
CA LYS A 8 -1.75 -5.69 8.77
C LYS A 8 -1.92 -6.09 7.32
N THR A 9 -3.04 -5.71 6.69
CA THR A 9 -3.30 -5.98 5.28
C THR A 9 -2.40 -5.13 4.40
N VAL A 10 -2.24 -3.85 4.74
CA VAL A 10 -1.33 -2.93 4.04
C VAL A 10 0.10 -3.48 4.07
N LYS A 11 0.56 -3.92 5.23
CA LYS A 11 1.90 -4.49 5.37
C LYS A 11 2.06 -5.77 4.53
N ALA A 12 1.07 -6.66 4.59
CA ALA A 12 1.12 -7.91 3.82
C ALA A 12 1.17 -7.66 2.32
N LEU A 13 0.39 -6.70 1.82
CA LEU A 13 0.41 -6.34 0.41
C LEU A 13 1.74 -5.73 0.00
N ARG A 14 2.32 -4.88 0.84
CA ARG A 14 3.64 -4.31 0.58
C ARG A 14 4.70 -5.41 0.44
N ILE A 15 4.69 -6.37 1.37
CA ILE A 15 5.64 -7.49 1.33
C ILE A 15 5.42 -8.33 0.07
N LYS A 16 4.16 -8.59 -0.28
CA LYS A 16 3.82 -9.35 -1.49
C LYS A 16 4.30 -8.62 -2.75
N ALA A 17 4.26 -7.30 -2.74
CA ALA A 17 4.75 -6.49 -3.86
C ALA A 17 6.29 -6.46 -3.92
N GLY A 18 6.98 -7.00 -2.91
CA GLY A 18 8.43 -7.00 -2.86
C GLY A 18 9.03 -5.64 -2.52
N LEU A 19 8.29 -4.80 -1.81
CA LEU A 19 8.69 -3.44 -1.52
C LEU A 19 9.08 -3.26 -0.05
N THR A 20 10.11 -2.43 0.20
CA THR A 20 10.44 -1.98 1.53
C THR A 20 9.52 -0.82 1.93
N GLN A 21 9.48 -0.49 3.22
CA GLN A 21 8.72 0.68 3.68
C GLN A 21 9.22 1.96 3.03
N LYS A 22 10.53 2.09 2.85
CA LYS A 22 11.13 3.26 2.20
C LYS A 22 10.69 3.37 0.74
N GLU A 23 10.68 2.24 0.03
CA GLU A 23 10.23 2.23 -1.36
C GLU A 23 8.77 2.63 -1.49
N CYS A 24 7.90 2.11 -0.61
CA CYS A 24 6.50 2.51 -0.59
C CYS A 24 6.34 3.99 -0.26
N ALA A 25 7.08 4.49 0.73
CA ALA A 25 7.03 5.91 1.07
C ALA A 25 7.38 6.77 -0.15
N ASN A 26 8.42 6.38 -0.88
CA ASN A 26 8.81 7.09 -2.10
C ASN A 26 7.74 7.04 -3.18
N ILE A 27 7.14 5.88 -3.41
CA ILE A 27 6.08 5.70 -4.41
C ILE A 27 4.88 6.58 -4.08
N TYR A 28 4.50 6.67 -2.81
CA TYR A 28 3.34 7.44 -2.37
C TYR A 28 3.66 8.92 -2.11
N GLY A 29 4.92 9.31 -2.26
CA GLY A 29 5.32 10.70 -2.06
C GLY A 29 5.22 11.17 -0.62
N VAL A 30 5.44 10.28 0.34
CA VAL A 30 5.39 10.60 1.78
C VAL A 30 6.71 10.22 2.45
N GLY A 31 6.92 10.74 3.66
CA GLY A 31 8.09 10.33 4.46
C GLY A 31 7.92 8.91 4.99
N ILE A 32 9.05 8.26 5.30
CA ILE A 32 9.02 6.89 5.79
C ILE A 32 8.22 6.75 7.09
N ARG A 33 8.29 7.75 7.97
CA ARG A 33 7.52 7.71 9.22
C ARG A 33 6.03 7.77 8.97
N THR A 34 5.62 8.55 7.98
CA THR A 34 4.21 8.62 7.56
C THR A 34 3.75 7.26 7.02
N TRP A 35 4.56 6.62 6.20
CA TRP A 35 4.22 5.28 5.71
C TRP A 35 4.14 4.27 6.86
N GLN A 36 5.08 4.31 7.80
CA GLN A 36 5.08 3.41 8.94
C GLN A 36 3.77 3.51 9.74
N LYS A 37 3.21 4.71 9.86
CA LYS A 37 1.93 4.91 10.54
C LYS A 37 0.78 4.17 9.84
N LYS A 38 0.87 3.96 8.54
CA LYS A 38 -0.14 3.21 7.79
C LYS A 38 -0.09 1.71 8.07
N GLU A 39 1.02 1.23 8.59
CA GLU A 39 1.22 -0.17 8.97
C GLU A 39 1.16 -0.40 10.49
N GLU A 40 1.01 0.65 11.28
CA GLU A 40 0.89 0.55 12.74
C GLU A 40 -0.51 0.09 13.15
N GLU A 41 -0.56 -0.89 14.04
CA GLU A 41 -1.82 -1.39 14.60
C GLU A 41 -2.05 -0.81 15.99
N ASN A 42 -3.34 -0.65 16.35
CA ASN A 42 -3.77 -0.32 17.71
C ASN A 42 -3.13 0.97 18.26
N THR A 43 -2.90 1.96 17.41
CA THR A 43 -2.36 3.25 17.85
C THR A 43 -3.31 4.37 17.47
N GLN A 44 -3.29 5.44 18.25
CA GLN A 44 -4.08 6.64 17.93
C GLN A 44 -3.49 7.40 16.75
N ASN A 45 -2.24 7.13 16.40
CA ASN A 45 -1.54 7.78 15.30
C ASN A 45 -1.62 7.00 14.00
N SER A 46 -2.33 5.87 14.01
CA SER A 46 -2.51 5.05 12.82
C SER A 46 -3.24 5.85 11.75
N GLN A 47 -2.75 5.77 10.52
CA GLN A 47 -3.35 6.44 9.36
C GLN A 47 -3.72 5.39 8.33
N LYS A 48 -4.96 5.43 7.86
CA LYS A 48 -5.43 4.47 6.86
C LYS A 48 -5.21 5.01 5.45
N LEU A 49 -5.01 4.11 4.52
CA LEU A 49 -4.97 4.47 3.10
C LEU A 49 -6.37 4.85 2.63
N SER A 50 -6.44 5.84 1.73
CA SER A 50 -7.67 6.12 1.00
C SER A 50 -7.98 4.95 0.05
N GLN A 51 -9.18 4.93 -0.51
CA GLN A 51 -9.56 3.90 -1.47
C GLN A 51 -8.60 3.86 -2.66
N VAL A 52 -8.29 5.00 -3.24
CA VAL A 52 -7.39 5.07 -4.40
C VAL A 52 -5.99 4.57 -4.04
N GLU A 53 -5.48 4.98 -2.88
CA GLU A 53 -4.18 4.53 -2.42
C GLU A 53 -4.15 3.01 -2.19
N PHE A 54 -5.22 2.48 -1.62
CA PHE A 54 -5.33 1.04 -1.38
C PHE A 54 -5.40 0.27 -2.70
N GLU A 55 -6.20 0.75 -3.66
CA GLU A 55 -6.28 0.10 -4.98
C GLU A 55 -4.93 0.10 -5.68
N TYR A 56 -4.17 1.18 -5.56
CA TYR A 56 -2.83 1.22 -6.13
C TYR A 56 -1.92 0.18 -5.49
N LEU A 57 -2.02 0.00 -4.18
CA LEU A 57 -1.25 -1.04 -3.49
C LEU A 57 -1.64 -2.44 -3.97
N LEU A 58 -2.93 -2.68 -4.20
CA LEU A 58 -3.39 -3.94 -4.78
C LEU A 58 -2.78 -4.17 -6.16
N LEU A 59 -2.71 -3.13 -6.99
CA LEU A 59 -2.08 -3.23 -8.31
C LEU A 59 -0.60 -3.57 -8.19
N LEU A 60 0.11 -2.94 -7.26
CA LEU A 60 1.54 -3.20 -7.04
C LEU A 60 1.78 -4.64 -6.58
N ALA A 61 0.86 -5.19 -5.80
CA ALA A 61 0.96 -6.55 -5.28
C ALA A 61 0.41 -7.61 -6.25
N GLY A 62 -0.19 -7.19 -7.37
CA GLY A 62 -0.82 -8.11 -8.31
C GLY A 62 -2.11 -8.72 -7.80
N GLU A 63 -2.80 -8.05 -6.89
CA GLU A 63 -4.00 -8.56 -6.23
C GLU A 63 -5.28 -7.80 -6.58
N HIS A 64 -5.20 -6.84 -7.50
CA HIS A 64 -6.40 -6.07 -7.87
C HIS A 64 -7.36 -6.97 -8.64
N PRO A 65 -8.69 -6.95 -8.29
CA PRO A 65 -9.66 -7.86 -8.92
C PRO A 65 -9.95 -7.55 -10.37
N ASP A 66 -9.79 -6.28 -10.80
CA ASP A 66 -10.23 -5.85 -12.14
C ASP A 66 -9.08 -5.48 -13.08
N TYR A 67 -7.92 -5.13 -12.54
CA TYR A 67 -6.81 -4.60 -13.34
C TYR A 67 -5.49 -5.25 -12.98
N ILE A 68 -4.60 -5.27 -13.95
CA ILE A 68 -3.21 -5.64 -13.71
C ILE A 68 -2.32 -4.46 -14.08
N LEU A 69 -1.20 -4.33 -13.35
CA LEU A 69 -0.21 -3.31 -13.63
C LEU A 69 0.82 -3.91 -14.57
N CYS A 70 0.92 -3.34 -15.77
CA CYS A 70 1.89 -3.80 -16.77
C CYS A 70 3.00 -2.78 -16.94
N LYS A 71 4.23 -3.29 -17.07
CA LYS A 71 5.35 -2.42 -17.36
C LYS A 71 5.20 -1.85 -18.76
N ARG A 72 5.40 -0.53 -18.90
CA ARG A 72 5.32 0.11 -20.20
C ARG A 72 6.49 -0.35 -21.07
N VAL A 73 6.16 -0.80 -22.27
CA VAL A 73 7.16 -1.13 -23.29
C VAL A 73 7.36 0.11 -24.15
N VAL A 74 8.59 0.54 -24.28
CA VAL A 74 8.95 1.75 -25.03
C VAL A 74 9.81 1.36 -26.21
#